data_98419ea0718268300f0d74f7321eea4a
#
_entry.id   98419ea0718268300f0d74f7321eea4a
#
_cell.length_a   1.000
_cell.length_b   1.000
_cell.length_c   1.000
_cell.angle_alpha   90.00
_cell.angle_beta   90.00
_cell.angle_gamma   90.00
#
_symmetry.space_group_name_H-M   'P 1'
#
loop_
_entity.id
_entity.type
_entity.pdbx_description
1 polymer ?
#
loop_
_entity_poly.entity_id
_entity_poly.type
_entity_poly.pdbx_seq_one_letter_code
_entity_poly.pdbx_strand_id
1 'polypeptide(L)'
;EAHIYGTLHYGQEWPNNDSSGQAYSLPDGSNPADDFHTYAIEWQEGEIRWYMDDYLYATQRRSEVRYNSNGEATGLSHRGWYTEYFEQGTGELVTHWDNAPYDQEFYMILNLAVGGSWPEAVNETGIDPEAFTNGQSFEIDYVRVYECGSDPETGAGCETIRPGYDSL
;
A
#
# COMPACT_ATOMS: atom_id res chain seq x y z
N GLU A 1 2.89 20.61 -2.53
CA GLU A 1 2.54 19.72 -3.66
C GLU A 1 1.39 18.81 -3.25
N ALA A 2 0.38 18.72 -4.12
CA ALA A 2 -0.85 18.01 -3.86
C ALA A 2 -0.75 16.57 -4.38
N HIS A 3 -0.20 15.68 -3.57
CA HIS A 3 -0.09 14.26 -3.89
C HIS A 3 -0.74 13.41 -2.82
N ILE A 4 -1.30 12.27 -3.23
CA ILE A 4 -1.63 11.15 -2.37
C ILE A 4 -0.64 10.01 -2.62
N TYR A 5 -0.51 9.12 -1.64
CA TYR A 5 0.44 8.01 -1.72
C TYR A 5 -0.25 6.70 -1.34
N GLY A 6 -0.12 5.70 -2.20
CA GLY A 6 -0.44 4.32 -1.86
C GLY A 6 0.86 3.59 -1.58
N THR A 7 1.12 3.25 -0.32
CA THR A 7 2.40 2.65 0.09
C THR A 7 2.17 1.39 0.90
N LEU A 8 2.89 0.32 0.54
CA LEU A 8 3.00 -0.91 1.31
C LEU A 8 4.34 -0.93 2.06
N HIS A 9 4.32 -1.42 3.29
CA HIS A 9 5.51 -1.68 4.10
C HIS A 9 5.60 -3.17 4.40
N TYR A 10 6.75 -3.79 4.13
CA TYR A 10 6.93 -5.23 4.20
C TYR A 10 8.41 -5.60 4.49
N GLY A 11 8.77 -6.87 4.37
CA GLY A 11 10.11 -7.38 4.64
C GLY A 11 10.32 -7.62 6.14
N GLN A 12 11.26 -6.92 6.74
CA GLN A 12 11.57 -6.99 8.16
C GLN A 12 10.71 -6.04 8.99
N GLU A 13 10.79 -6.20 10.33
CA GLU A 13 10.24 -5.22 11.26
C GLU A 13 10.94 -3.87 11.16
N TRP A 14 10.18 -2.80 11.43
CA TRP A 14 10.76 -1.46 11.50
C TRP A 14 11.93 -1.41 12.51
N PRO A 15 13.06 -0.74 12.25
CA PRO A 15 13.31 0.20 11.13
C PRO A 15 13.92 -0.43 9.87
N ASN A 16 14.00 -1.74 9.77
CA ASN A 16 14.66 -2.45 8.66
C ASN A 16 13.66 -2.94 7.60
N ASN A 17 12.40 -2.48 7.69
CA ASN A 17 11.37 -2.81 6.70
C ASN A 17 11.68 -2.18 5.35
N ASP A 18 11.24 -2.85 4.29
CA ASP A 18 11.19 -2.31 2.94
C ASP A 18 9.83 -1.66 2.67
N SER A 19 9.73 -0.91 1.60
CA SER A 19 8.48 -0.30 1.18
C SER A 19 8.42 -0.12 -0.34
N SER A 20 7.21 -0.17 -0.86
CA SER A 20 6.95 0.21 -2.26
C SER A 20 5.65 1.01 -2.33
N GLY A 21 5.58 1.93 -3.28
CA GLY A 21 4.40 2.76 -3.42
C GLY A 21 4.45 3.65 -4.64
N GLN A 22 3.33 4.31 -4.88
CA GLN A 22 3.18 5.27 -5.95
C GLN A 22 2.47 6.52 -5.47
N ALA A 23 2.95 7.68 -5.91
CA ALA A 23 2.27 8.94 -5.75
C ALA A 23 1.27 9.15 -6.90
N TYR A 24 0.17 9.82 -6.60
CA TYR A 24 -0.80 10.26 -7.58
C TYR A 24 -1.19 11.71 -7.32
N SER A 25 -1.34 12.47 -8.40
CA SER A 25 -1.82 13.85 -8.40
C SER A 25 -3.09 13.93 -9.23
N LEU A 26 -4.03 14.77 -8.81
CA LEU A 26 -5.22 15.03 -9.61
C LEU A 26 -4.82 15.66 -10.97
N PRO A 27 -5.43 15.22 -12.08
CA PRO A 27 -5.03 15.65 -13.43
C PRO A 27 -5.18 17.15 -13.68
N ASP A 28 -6.10 17.80 -12.96
CA ASP A 28 -6.34 19.24 -13.04
C ASP A 28 -5.40 20.08 -12.16
N GLY A 29 -4.55 19.41 -11.38
CA GLY A 29 -3.60 20.04 -10.46
C GLY A 29 -4.23 20.58 -9.18
N SER A 30 -5.48 20.26 -8.88
CA SER A 30 -6.14 20.63 -7.63
C SER A 30 -5.51 19.89 -6.43
N ASN A 31 -5.70 20.45 -5.24
CA ASN A 31 -5.23 19.81 -4.02
C ASN A 31 -6.28 18.80 -3.52
N PRO A 32 -5.94 17.53 -3.31
CA PRO A 32 -6.87 16.54 -2.77
C PRO A 32 -7.47 16.89 -1.40
N ALA A 33 -6.89 17.87 -0.70
CA ALA A 33 -7.42 18.34 0.57
C ALA A 33 -8.54 19.39 0.45
N ASP A 34 -8.83 19.87 -0.77
CA ASP A 34 -9.79 20.95 -1.00
C ASP A 34 -11.23 20.46 -1.16
N ASP A 35 -11.44 19.15 -1.37
CA ASP A 35 -12.77 18.55 -1.53
C ASP A 35 -12.80 17.11 -0.98
N PHE A 36 -14.00 16.53 -0.91
CA PHE A 36 -14.17 15.11 -0.59
C PHE A 36 -13.81 14.23 -1.78
N HIS A 37 -12.99 13.24 -1.52
CA HIS A 37 -12.57 12.23 -2.49
C HIS A 37 -12.77 10.83 -1.95
N THR A 38 -13.03 9.88 -2.83
CA THR A 38 -13.08 8.46 -2.46
C THR A 38 -11.69 7.85 -2.60
N TYR A 39 -11.14 7.40 -1.49
CA TYR A 39 -9.90 6.61 -1.46
C TYR A 39 -10.28 5.15 -1.25
N ALA A 40 -9.87 4.28 -2.15
CA ALA A 40 -10.23 2.86 -2.07
C ALA A 40 -9.04 1.96 -2.36
N ILE A 41 -9.10 0.76 -1.80
CA ILE A 41 -8.21 -0.34 -2.16
C ILE A 41 -9.05 -1.55 -2.54
N GLU A 42 -8.62 -2.28 -3.54
CA GLU A 42 -9.02 -3.67 -3.79
C GLU A 42 -7.90 -4.55 -3.30
N TRP A 43 -8.20 -5.39 -2.36
CA TRP A 43 -7.22 -6.30 -1.77
C TRP A 43 -7.65 -7.74 -2.04
N GLN A 44 -6.87 -8.42 -2.84
CA GLN A 44 -7.03 -9.83 -3.14
C GLN A 44 -5.73 -10.58 -2.85
N GLU A 45 -5.78 -11.90 -2.89
CA GLU A 45 -4.59 -12.72 -2.72
C GLU A 45 -3.52 -12.36 -3.75
N GLY A 46 -2.38 -11.93 -3.26
CA GLY A 46 -1.20 -11.62 -4.07
C GLY A 46 -1.22 -10.30 -4.82
N GLU A 47 -2.28 -9.50 -4.73
CA GLU A 47 -2.37 -8.21 -5.44
C GLU A 47 -3.21 -7.20 -4.66
N ILE A 48 -2.73 -5.95 -4.58
CA ILE A 48 -3.44 -4.81 -3.98
C ILE A 48 -3.46 -3.68 -5.01
N ARG A 49 -4.64 -3.10 -5.24
CA ARG A 49 -4.87 -1.98 -6.14
C ARG A 49 -5.34 -0.76 -5.37
N TRP A 50 -4.88 0.40 -5.81
CA TRP A 50 -5.14 1.68 -5.16
C TRP A 50 -5.92 2.60 -6.09
N TYR A 51 -6.99 3.17 -5.58
CA TYR A 51 -7.88 4.03 -6.34
C TYR A 51 -8.08 5.38 -5.66
N MET A 52 -8.28 6.40 -6.46
CA MET A 52 -8.84 7.69 -6.07
C MET A 52 -9.94 8.06 -7.06
N ASP A 53 -11.16 8.32 -6.59
CA ASP A 53 -12.34 8.63 -7.40
C ASP A 53 -12.53 7.66 -8.57
N ASP A 54 -12.48 6.36 -8.28
CA ASP A 54 -12.57 5.25 -9.24
C ASP A 54 -11.40 5.16 -10.25
N TYR A 55 -10.41 6.05 -10.16
CA TYR A 55 -9.21 5.98 -10.98
C TYR A 55 -8.15 5.08 -10.32
N LEU A 56 -7.81 3.98 -10.98
CA LEU A 56 -6.70 3.11 -10.59
C LEU A 56 -5.38 3.81 -10.83
N TYR A 57 -4.62 4.13 -9.77
CA TYR A 57 -3.34 4.81 -9.90
C TYR A 57 -2.14 3.94 -9.54
N ALA A 58 -2.36 2.83 -8.83
CA ALA A 58 -1.27 1.90 -8.50
C ALA A 58 -1.79 0.47 -8.37
N THR A 59 -0.96 -0.47 -8.79
CA THR A 59 -1.09 -1.90 -8.55
C THR A 59 0.20 -2.43 -7.96
N GLN A 60 0.10 -3.12 -6.83
CA GLN A 60 1.24 -3.74 -6.17
C GLN A 60 0.97 -5.23 -6.00
N ARG A 61 2.00 -6.05 -6.22
CA ARG A 61 1.90 -7.50 -6.21
C ARG A 61 2.97 -8.13 -5.34
N ARG A 62 2.71 -9.35 -4.87
CA ARG A 62 3.71 -10.17 -4.20
C ARG A 62 4.89 -10.46 -5.12
N SER A 63 6.01 -10.84 -4.55
CA SER A 63 7.12 -11.40 -5.30
C SER A 63 6.76 -12.75 -5.90
N GLU A 64 7.31 -13.06 -7.06
CA GLU A 64 7.10 -14.33 -7.76
C GLU A 64 8.42 -15.01 -8.02
N VAL A 65 8.56 -16.23 -7.55
CA VAL A 65 9.75 -17.06 -7.77
C VAL A 65 9.66 -17.76 -9.12
N ARG A 66 10.76 -17.69 -9.88
CA ARG A 66 10.94 -18.46 -11.11
C ARG A 66 11.60 -19.79 -10.81
N TYR A 67 11.02 -20.86 -11.33
CA TYR A 67 11.54 -22.20 -11.20
C TYR A 67 12.03 -22.74 -12.55
N ASN A 68 13.08 -23.58 -12.53
CA ASN A 68 13.49 -24.34 -13.70
C ASN A 68 12.63 -25.61 -13.89
N SER A 69 12.91 -26.40 -14.92
CA SER A 69 12.18 -27.65 -15.21
C SER A 69 12.30 -28.72 -14.13
N ASN A 70 13.28 -28.61 -13.23
CA ASN A 70 13.50 -29.52 -12.12
C ASN A 70 12.81 -29.05 -10.82
N GLY A 71 12.11 -27.90 -10.85
CA GLY A 71 11.47 -27.30 -9.67
C GLY A 71 12.42 -26.53 -8.75
N GLU A 72 13.63 -26.22 -9.20
CA GLU A 72 14.60 -25.44 -8.44
C GLU A 72 14.39 -23.94 -8.69
N ALA A 73 14.40 -23.14 -7.63
CA ALA A 73 14.31 -21.68 -7.72
C ALA A 73 15.53 -21.10 -8.44
N THR A 74 15.29 -20.27 -9.47
CA THR A 74 16.33 -19.66 -10.30
C THR A 74 16.39 -18.14 -10.19
N GLY A 75 15.57 -17.56 -9.34
CA GLY A 75 15.47 -16.12 -9.10
C GLY A 75 14.02 -15.66 -9.06
N LEU A 76 13.78 -14.37 -9.20
CA LEU A 76 12.44 -13.78 -9.24
C LEU A 76 12.03 -13.47 -10.68
N SER A 77 10.76 -13.74 -11.02
CA SER A 77 10.11 -13.24 -12.24
C SER A 77 9.49 -11.86 -12.02
N HIS A 78 9.06 -11.60 -10.78
CA HIS A 78 8.59 -10.31 -10.31
C HIS A 78 9.11 -10.06 -8.89
N ARG A 79 9.53 -8.83 -8.59
CA ARG A 79 9.90 -8.40 -7.24
C ARG A 79 8.83 -7.45 -6.72
N GLY A 80 8.03 -7.92 -5.83
CA GLY A 80 7.04 -7.18 -5.07
C GLY A 80 7.30 -7.33 -3.57
N TRP A 81 6.23 -7.44 -2.78
CA TRP A 81 6.38 -7.65 -1.34
C TRP A 81 6.88 -9.06 -0.99
N TYR A 82 7.41 -9.19 0.21
CA TYR A 82 7.97 -10.40 0.79
C TYR A 82 8.03 -10.24 2.30
N THR A 83 8.31 -11.32 3.04
CA THR A 83 8.65 -11.25 4.46
C THR A 83 10.05 -11.76 4.71
N GLU A 84 10.71 -11.20 5.72
CA GLU A 84 12.07 -11.51 6.08
C GLU A 84 12.25 -11.41 7.59
N TYR A 85 12.87 -12.43 8.19
CA TYR A 85 13.14 -12.49 9.63
C TYR A 85 14.38 -13.32 9.94
N PHE A 86 14.95 -13.10 11.11
CA PHE A 86 16.03 -13.94 11.61
C PHE A 86 15.45 -15.13 12.36
N GLU A 87 15.78 -16.34 11.90
CA GLU A 87 15.33 -17.58 12.53
C GLU A 87 15.85 -17.70 13.97
N GLN A 88 14.96 -17.99 14.91
CA GLN A 88 15.34 -18.20 16.31
C GLN A 88 16.17 -19.47 16.46
N GLY A 89 17.37 -19.32 17.02
CA GLY A 89 18.29 -20.43 17.30
C GLY A 89 19.46 -20.56 16.32
N THR A 90 19.25 -20.28 15.03
CA THR A 90 20.33 -20.26 14.04
C THR A 90 20.85 -18.86 13.78
N GLY A 91 19.99 -17.84 13.89
CA GLY A 91 20.32 -16.46 13.53
C GLY A 91 20.43 -16.26 12.01
N GLU A 92 20.00 -17.22 11.21
CA GLU A 92 19.99 -17.11 9.75
C GLU A 92 18.85 -16.21 9.28
N LEU A 93 19.10 -15.39 8.27
CA LEU A 93 18.09 -14.57 7.63
C LEU A 93 17.27 -15.44 6.66
N VAL A 94 15.97 -15.52 6.92
CA VAL A 94 15.02 -16.30 6.11
C VAL A 94 14.10 -15.32 5.37
N THR A 95 13.96 -15.51 4.06
CA THR A 95 13.09 -14.71 3.21
C THR A 95 11.98 -15.59 2.62
N HIS A 96 10.74 -15.15 2.72
CA HIS A 96 9.58 -15.77 2.10
C HIS A 96 9.02 -14.89 0.97
N TRP A 97 8.82 -15.51 -0.19
CA TRP A 97 8.32 -14.88 -1.41
C TRP A 97 6.89 -15.36 -1.71
N ASP A 98 6.00 -15.20 -0.75
CA ASP A 98 4.60 -15.67 -0.76
C ASP A 98 3.63 -14.51 -0.58
N ASN A 99 2.41 -14.77 -0.08
CA ASN A 99 1.40 -13.75 0.13
C ASN A 99 1.66 -12.89 1.38
N ALA A 100 2.48 -13.39 2.31
CA ALA A 100 2.79 -12.65 3.53
C ALA A 100 3.58 -11.35 3.24
N PRO A 101 3.32 -10.26 3.98
CA PRO A 101 2.51 -10.18 5.20
C PRO A 101 1.02 -9.90 4.95
N TYR A 102 0.57 -9.80 3.69
CA TYR A 102 -0.78 -9.34 3.33
C TYR A 102 -1.79 -10.51 3.18
N ASP A 103 -1.53 -11.62 3.80
CA ASP A 103 -2.41 -12.78 4.00
C ASP A 103 -2.94 -12.90 5.44
N GLN A 104 -2.86 -11.79 6.20
CA GLN A 104 -3.26 -11.71 7.61
C GLN A 104 -4.44 -10.75 7.76
N GLU A 105 -5.11 -10.84 8.90
CA GLU A 105 -6.12 -9.85 9.28
C GLU A 105 -5.46 -8.51 9.62
N PHE A 106 -6.03 -7.42 9.09
CA PHE A 106 -5.62 -6.05 9.36
C PHE A 106 -6.78 -5.25 9.93
N TYR A 107 -6.46 -4.25 10.72
CA TYR A 107 -7.41 -3.26 11.17
C TYR A 107 -7.14 -1.91 10.50
N MET A 108 -8.20 -1.14 10.31
CA MET A 108 -8.11 0.18 9.70
C MET A 108 -7.80 1.24 10.77
N ILE A 109 -6.88 2.14 10.45
CA ILE A 109 -6.60 3.34 11.24
C ILE A 109 -6.88 4.55 10.36
N LEU A 110 -7.75 5.45 10.86
CA LEU A 110 -7.99 6.77 10.27
C LEU A 110 -7.32 7.79 11.17
N ASN A 111 -6.33 8.49 10.64
CA ASN A 111 -5.45 9.34 11.45
C ASN A 111 -5.15 10.67 10.75
N LEU A 112 -5.13 11.75 11.52
CA LEU A 112 -4.60 13.05 11.13
C LEU A 112 -3.34 13.34 11.95
N ALA A 113 -2.18 13.01 11.38
CA ALA A 113 -0.90 13.30 12.01
C ALA A 113 -0.41 14.70 11.66
N VAL A 114 0.21 15.36 12.64
CA VAL A 114 0.81 16.70 12.47
C VAL A 114 2.32 16.60 12.67
N GLY A 115 3.08 17.05 11.68
CA GLY A 115 4.53 16.99 11.70
C GLY A 115 5.11 15.58 11.53
N GLY A 116 6.37 15.45 11.84
CA GLY A 116 7.15 14.23 11.67
C GLY A 116 8.20 14.36 10.58
N SER A 117 9.19 13.49 10.62
CA SER A 117 10.39 13.62 9.77
C SER A 117 10.09 13.66 8.28
N TRP A 118 9.09 12.90 7.81
CA TRP A 118 8.76 12.86 6.38
C TRP A 118 7.99 14.09 5.90
N PRO A 119 6.87 14.53 6.53
CA PRO A 119 6.18 15.75 6.13
C PRO A 119 7.07 17.00 6.24
N GLU A 120 7.89 17.08 7.28
CA GLU A 120 8.80 18.21 7.46
C GLU A 120 9.95 18.23 6.45
N ALA A 121 10.40 17.08 5.97
CA ALA A 121 11.41 17.00 4.92
C ALA A 121 10.86 17.38 3.53
N VAL A 122 9.58 17.08 3.27
CA VAL A 122 8.90 17.48 2.02
C VAL A 122 8.55 18.96 2.05
N ASN A 123 8.13 19.47 3.19
CA ASN A 123 7.92 20.89 3.41
C ASN A 123 9.18 21.52 4.05
N GLU A 124 10.10 22.03 3.25
CA GLU A 124 11.39 22.57 3.67
C GLU A 124 11.30 23.66 4.77
N THR A 125 10.12 24.20 5.00
CA THR A 125 9.86 25.21 6.05
C THR A 125 9.42 24.61 7.37
N GLY A 126 9.25 23.26 7.45
CA GLY A 126 8.73 22.58 8.63
C GLY A 126 7.22 22.77 8.83
N ILE A 127 6.77 22.62 10.09
CA ILE A 127 5.37 22.84 10.44
C ILE A 127 5.09 24.33 10.48
N ASP A 128 4.04 24.77 9.77
CA ASP A 128 3.53 26.13 9.89
C ASP A 128 2.56 26.24 11.08
N PRO A 129 2.95 26.87 12.20
CA PRO A 129 2.07 26.99 13.36
C PRO A 129 0.82 27.85 13.09
N GLU A 130 0.88 28.76 12.11
CA GLU A 130 -0.25 29.62 11.78
C GLU A 130 -1.39 28.85 11.14
N ALA A 131 -1.08 27.77 10.40
CA ALA A 131 -2.07 26.88 9.83
C ALA A 131 -2.98 26.20 10.87
N PHE A 132 -2.52 26.12 12.13
CA PHE A 132 -3.25 25.47 13.23
C PHE A 132 -3.91 26.45 14.19
N THR A 133 -3.80 27.76 13.97
CA THR A 133 -4.33 28.78 14.87
C THR A 133 -5.85 28.66 15.07
N ASN A 134 -6.58 28.26 14.03
CA ASN A 134 -8.03 28.07 14.06
C ASN A 134 -8.42 26.58 14.17
N GLY A 135 -7.46 25.69 14.39
CA GLY A 135 -7.65 24.24 14.33
C GLY A 135 -7.65 23.73 12.88
N GLN A 136 -7.49 22.42 12.76
CA GLN A 136 -7.66 21.67 11.52
C GLN A 136 -8.63 20.53 11.76
N SER A 137 -9.41 20.16 10.75
CA SER A 137 -10.32 19.03 10.80
C SER A 137 -9.96 18.00 9.73
N PHE A 138 -10.18 16.75 10.07
CA PHE A 138 -10.18 15.64 9.13
C PHE A 138 -11.59 15.10 9.07
N GLU A 139 -12.28 15.39 8.00
CA GLU A 139 -13.69 15.07 7.83
C GLU A 139 -13.84 13.77 7.05
N ILE A 140 -14.64 12.85 7.57
CA ILE A 140 -14.90 11.56 6.98
C ILE A 140 -16.40 11.42 6.78
N ASP A 141 -16.82 11.30 5.52
CA ASP A 141 -18.24 11.11 5.20
C ASP A 141 -18.66 9.65 5.47
N TYR A 142 -17.89 8.68 4.97
CA TYR A 142 -18.17 7.27 5.22
C TYR A 142 -16.91 6.40 5.19
N VAL A 143 -17.03 5.24 5.82
CA VAL A 143 -16.10 4.11 5.66
C VAL A 143 -16.94 2.89 5.27
N ARG A 144 -16.55 2.21 4.22
CA ARG A 144 -17.23 0.99 3.71
C ARG A 144 -16.21 -0.10 3.49
N VAL A 145 -16.56 -1.30 3.94
CA VAL A 145 -15.79 -2.52 3.71
C VAL A 145 -16.68 -3.50 2.98
N TYR A 146 -16.17 -4.07 1.92
CA TYR A 146 -16.86 -5.06 1.10
C TYR A 146 -16.06 -6.36 1.12
N GLU A 147 -16.78 -7.47 1.09
CA GLU A 147 -16.22 -8.80 0.96
C GLU A 147 -16.59 -9.37 -0.42
N CYS A 148 -15.68 -10.08 -1.04
CA CYS A 148 -15.94 -10.74 -2.30
C CYS A 148 -16.97 -11.85 -2.12
N GLY A 149 -18.13 -11.74 -2.78
CA GLY A 149 -19.18 -12.75 -2.68
C GLY A 149 -18.89 -14.02 -3.49
N SER A 150 -17.96 -13.98 -4.44
CA SER A 150 -17.56 -15.12 -5.26
C SER A 150 -16.53 -16.00 -4.55
N ASP A 151 -15.55 -15.38 -3.96
CA ASP A 151 -14.49 -16.04 -3.19
C ASP A 151 -14.00 -15.10 -2.07
N PRO A 152 -14.58 -15.22 -0.87
CA PRO A 152 -14.20 -14.37 0.26
C PRO A 152 -12.76 -14.57 0.76
N GLU A 153 -12.19 -15.77 0.54
CA GLU A 153 -10.85 -16.10 1.04
C GLU A 153 -9.75 -15.45 0.19
N THR A 154 -9.91 -15.43 -1.12
CA THR A 154 -8.87 -14.93 -2.04
C THR A 154 -9.21 -13.61 -2.70
N GLY A 155 -10.49 -13.21 -2.71
CA GLY A 155 -11.00 -12.07 -3.44
C GLY A 155 -11.19 -12.31 -4.95
N ALA A 156 -10.92 -13.54 -5.43
CA ALA A 156 -10.98 -13.86 -6.85
C ALA A 156 -12.40 -13.76 -7.43
N GLY A 157 -12.50 -13.17 -8.60
CA GLY A 157 -13.76 -12.98 -9.32
C GLY A 157 -14.54 -11.73 -8.92
N CYS A 158 -13.96 -10.89 -8.08
CA CYS A 158 -14.53 -9.57 -7.70
C CYS A 158 -13.67 -8.40 -8.18
N GLU A 159 -12.59 -8.68 -8.88
CA GLU A 159 -11.67 -7.65 -9.37
C GLU A 159 -12.37 -6.73 -10.37
N THR A 160 -12.19 -5.42 -10.22
CA THR A 160 -12.71 -4.44 -11.18
C THR A 160 -11.91 -4.44 -12.49
N ILE A 161 -10.67 -4.93 -12.43
CA ILE A 161 -9.81 -5.13 -13.59
C ILE A 161 -9.17 -6.52 -13.55
N ARG A 162 -8.70 -6.99 -14.70
CA ARG A 162 -8.00 -8.27 -14.80
C ARG A 162 -6.78 -8.29 -13.89
N PRO A 163 -6.55 -9.37 -13.09
CA PRO A 163 -5.36 -9.53 -12.27
C PRO A 163 -4.06 -9.34 -13.08
N GLY A 164 -3.07 -8.72 -12.47
CA GLY A 164 -1.80 -8.41 -13.11
C GLY A 164 -1.83 -7.26 -14.11
N TYR A 165 -2.97 -6.56 -14.24
CA TYR A 165 -3.04 -5.32 -15.01
C TYR A 165 -2.48 -4.18 -14.16
N ASP A 166 -1.47 -3.49 -14.69
CA ASP A 166 -0.91 -2.30 -14.06
C ASP A 166 -1.53 -1.07 -14.72
N SER A 167 -1.95 -0.09 -13.92
CA SER A 167 -2.23 1.23 -14.45
C SER A 167 -0.92 1.85 -14.89
N LEU A 168 -0.82 2.18 -16.13
CA LEU A 168 0.34 2.85 -16.71
C LEU A 168 0.25 4.34 -16.53
#